data_8f143ee9c4df16bcb19171faa8bda34d
#
_entry.id   8f143ee9c4df16bcb19171faa8bda34d
#
_cell.length_a   1.000
_cell.length_b   1.000
_cell.length_c   1.000
_cell.angle_alpha   90.00
_cell.angle_beta   90.00
_cell.angle_gamma   90.00
#
_symmetry.space_group_name_H-M   'P 1'
#
loop_
_entity.id
_entity.type
_entity.pdbx_description
1 polymer ?
#
loop_
_entity_poly.entity_id
_entity_poly.type
_entity_poly.pdbx_seq_one_letter_code
_entity_poly.pdbx_strand_id
1 'polypeptide(L)'
;MKATAATLLVLAGLLIATAQAAEPTETLTLACRGERIWWGAPNTDPVKEQVSMGIIVNFTAWTVNGLGGDWRGAIPIHTITETAITFFAERQDDPVEASIIGTIDRITGDVDAGITASGSSGKVSMLYSLKCNPGAWG
;
A
#
# COMPACT_ATOMS: atom_id res chain seq x y z
N MET A 1 -15.04 -42.27 41.51
CA MET A 1 -14.46 -43.03 40.40
C MET A 1 -14.88 -42.54 39.04
N LYS A 2 -15.98 -41.89 38.93
CA LYS A 2 -16.57 -41.61 37.62
C LYS A 2 -16.54 -40.14 37.22
N ALA A 3 -16.04 -39.29 38.08
CA ALA A 3 -16.01 -37.85 37.86
C ALA A 3 -14.77 -37.37 37.10
N THR A 4 -13.84 -38.25 36.90
CA THR A 4 -12.55 -37.84 36.29
C THR A 4 -12.58 -37.67 34.79
N ALA A 5 -13.61 -38.18 34.14
CA ALA A 5 -13.68 -38.09 32.65
C ALA A 5 -14.21 -36.74 32.14
N ALA A 6 -14.90 -36.00 32.96
CA ALA A 6 -15.54 -34.74 32.54
C ALA A 6 -14.55 -33.56 32.49
N THR A 7 -13.46 -33.63 33.20
CA THR A 7 -12.50 -32.52 33.29
C THR A 7 -11.62 -32.37 32.05
N LEU A 8 -11.44 -33.43 31.30
CA LEU A 8 -10.57 -33.39 30.12
C LEU A 8 -11.18 -32.71 28.90
N LEU A 9 -12.50 -32.67 28.83
CA LEU A 9 -13.20 -32.05 27.70
C LEU A 9 -13.15 -30.52 27.69
N VAL A 10 -13.02 -29.92 28.87
CA VAL A 10 -13.03 -28.47 29.01
C VAL A 10 -11.71 -27.85 28.50
N LEU A 11 -10.64 -28.56 28.70
CA LEU A 11 -9.33 -28.09 28.28
C LEU A 11 -9.14 -28.03 26.76
N ALA A 12 -9.75 -28.96 26.04
CA ALA A 12 -9.65 -28.98 24.59
C ALA A 12 -10.39 -27.81 23.93
N GLY A 13 -11.49 -27.36 24.52
CA GLY A 13 -12.23 -26.24 23.99
C GLY A 13 -11.50 -24.89 24.13
N LEU A 14 -10.77 -24.73 25.20
CA LEU A 14 -10.00 -23.49 25.42
C LEU A 14 -8.84 -23.33 24.47
N LEU A 15 -8.20 -24.40 24.06
CA LEU A 15 -7.09 -24.37 23.11
C LEU A 15 -7.53 -23.95 21.71
N ILE A 16 -8.71 -24.37 21.29
CA ILE A 16 -9.27 -24.04 19.99
C ILE A 16 -9.60 -22.55 19.89
N ALA A 17 -10.17 -21.97 20.93
CA ALA A 17 -10.50 -20.56 20.95
C ALA A 17 -9.27 -19.66 20.89
N THR A 18 -8.18 -20.06 21.50
CA THR A 18 -6.94 -19.27 21.49
C THR A 18 -6.26 -19.26 20.13
N ALA A 19 -6.33 -20.37 19.40
CA ALA A 19 -5.71 -20.47 18.09
C ALA A 19 -6.37 -19.58 17.02
N GLN A 20 -7.69 -19.34 17.15
CA GLN A 20 -8.42 -18.52 16.18
C GLN A 20 -8.19 -17.02 16.33
N ALA A 21 -7.76 -16.56 17.48
CA ALA A 21 -7.55 -15.15 17.76
C ALA A 21 -6.23 -14.61 17.20
N ALA A 22 -5.38 -15.47 16.67
CA ALA A 22 -4.01 -15.11 16.30
C ALA A 22 -3.77 -14.98 14.79
N GLU A 23 -4.82 -14.95 13.96
CA GLU A 23 -4.63 -14.84 12.52
C GLU A 23 -4.20 -13.43 12.13
N PRO A 24 -3.10 -13.30 11.36
CA PRO A 24 -2.62 -11.99 10.92
C PRO A 24 -3.54 -11.39 9.86
N THR A 25 -3.61 -10.08 9.84
CA THR A 25 -4.29 -9.33 8.80
C THR A 25 -3.46 -9.37 7.53
N GLU A 26 -4.01 -9.87 6.44
CA GLU A 26 -3.31 -9.99 5.17
C GLU A 26 -3.28 -8.69 4.38
N THR A 27 -4.24 -7.81 4.61
CA THR A 27 -4.35 -6.55 3.91
C THR A 27 -4.52 -5.38 4.87
N LEU A 28 -3.99 -4.24 4.45
CA LEU A 28 -4.15 -2.98 5.15
C LEU A 28 -4.73 -1.97 4.18
N THR A 29 -5.86 -1.38 4.54
CA THR A 29 -6.50 -0.34 3.73
C THR A 29 -6.26 1.01 4.37
N LEU A 30 -5.73 1.93 3.59
CA LEU A 30 -5.42 3.28 4.00
C LEU A 30 -6.32 4.27 3.27
N ALA A 31 -6.95 5.16 4.01
CA ALA A 31 -7.66 6.30 3.43
C ALA A 31 -6.71 7.48 3.39
N CYS A 32 -6.35 7.90 2.20
CA CYS A 32 -5.29 8.88 1.98
C CYS A 32 -5.83 10.14 1.36
N ARG A 33 -5.28 11.28 1.75
CA ARG A 33 -5.55 12.54 1.07
C ARG A 33 -4.29 13.40 1.12
N GLY A 34 -4.15 14.25 0.13
CA GLY A 34 -3.00 15.11 0.04
C GLY A 34 -2.90 15.76 -1.32
N GLU A 35 -1.70 15.88 -1.80
CA GLU A 35 -1.37 16.64 -3.00
C GLU A 35 -0.72 15.76 -4.05
N ARG A 36 -1.10 16.00 -5.29
CA ARG A 36 -0.41 15.47 -6.45
C ARG A 36 0.14 16.67 -7.22
N ILE A 37 1.43 16.63 -7.53
CA ILE A 37 2.09 17.63 -8.37
C ILE A 37 2.57 16.94 -9.63
N TRP A 38 2.25 17.50 -10.78
CA TRP A 38 2.74 16.90 -12.02
C TRP A 38 3.30 17.97 -12.96
N TRP A 39 4.27 17.54 -13.72
CA TRP A 39 4.96 18.33 -14.75
C TRP A 39 4.80 17.62 -16.08
N GLY A 40 4.41 18.37 -17.10
CA GLY A 40 4.31 17.85 -18.44
C GLY A 40 5.48 18.30 -19.31
N ALA A 41 5.18 19.01 -20.38
CA ALA A 41 6.17 19.50 -21.33
C ALA A 41 7.14 20.49 -20.68
N PRO A 42 8.37 20.62 -21.23
CA PRO A 42 9.32 21.63 -20.75
C PRO A 42 8.72 23.03 -20.84
N ASN A 43 9.05 23.88 -19.86
CA ASN A 43 8.57 25.25 -19.73
C ASN A 43 7.11 25.43 -19.33
N THR A 44 6.42 24.38 -18.89
CA THR A 44 5.12 24.53 -18.26
C THR A 44 5.26 24.52 -16.74
N ASP A 45 4.44 25.31 -16.07
CA ASP A 45 4.41 25.31 -14.60
C ASP A 45 3.85 23.99 -14.08
N PRO A 46 4.34 23.50 -12.94
CA PRO A 46 3.76 22.31 -12.33
C PRO A 46 2.32 22.57 -11.92
N VAL A 47 1.50 21.56 -12.07
CA VAL A 47 0.09 21.58 -11.68
C VAL A 47 -0.05 20.87 -10.35
N LYS A 48 -0.66 21.54 -9.37
CA LYS A 48 -0.97 20.98 -8.06
C LYS A 48 -2.44 20.69 -7.95
N GLU A 49 -2.76 19.51 -7.48
CA GLU A 49 -4.14 19.07 -7.29
C GLU A 49 -4.31 18.42 -5.93
N GLN A 50 -5.45 18.67 -5.30
CA GLN A 50 -5.84 17.94 -4.11
C GLN A 50 -6.42 16.61 -4.53
N VAL A 51 -5.97 15.53 -3.90
CA VAL A 51 -6.40 14.18 -4.24
C VAL A 51 -6.79 13.40 -2.99
N SER A 52 -7.68 12.45 -3.16
CA SER A 52 -8.06 11.48 -2.13
C SER A 52 -8.08 10.11 -2.79
N MET A 53 -7.55 9.12 -2.08
CA MET A 53 -7.50 7.76 -2.61
C MET A 53 -7.43 6.73 -1.51
N GLY A 54 -7.84 5.51 -1.81
CA GLY A 54 -7.64 4.37 -0.94
C GLY A 54 -6.46 3.56 -1.41
N ILE A 55 -5.52 3.31 -0.54
CA ILE A 55 -4.35 2.48 -0.84
C ILE A 55 -4.52 1.15 -0.12
N ILE A 56 -4.32 0.07 -0.83
CA ILE A 56 -4.42 -1.28 -0.27
C ILE A 56 -3.03 -1.92 -0.31
N VAL A 57 -2.52 -2.25 0.86
CA VAL A 57 -1.29 -3.01 1.01
C VAL A 57 -1.67 -4.45 1.25
N ASN A 58 -1.21 -5.33 0.38
CA ASN A 58 -1.44 -6.77 0.51
C ASN A 58 -0.13 -7.43 0.94
N PHE A 59 -0.06 -7.86 2.20
CA PHE A 59 1.15 -8.44 2.76
C PHE A 59 1.39 -9.87 2.28
N THR A 60 0.34 -10.57 1.87
CA THR A 60 0.47 -11.93 1.34
C THR A 60 1.02 -11.92 -0.08
N ALA A 61 0.46 -11.06 -0.93
CA ALA A 61 0.89 -10.94 -2.32
C ALA A 61 2.09 -10.01 -2.51
N TRP A 62 2.46 -9.26 -1.48
CA TRP A 62 3.52 -8.23 -1.52
C TRP A 62 3.25 -7.19 -2.60
N THR A 63 2.07 -6.57 -2.54
CA THR A 63 1.66 -5.56 -3.51
C THR A 63 1.02 -4.36 -2.85
N VAL A 64 1.09 -3.23 -3.54
CA VAL A 64 0.38 -1.99 -3.21
C VAL A 64 -0.52 -1.65 -4.38
N ASN A 65 -1.77 -1.30 -4.09
CA ASN A 65 -2.74 -0.87 -5.10
C ASN A 65 -3.38 0.44 -4.70
N GLY A 66 -3.89 1.16 -5.67
CA GLY A 66 -4.76 2.31 -5.42
C GLY A 66 -4.10 3.67 -5.58
N LEU A 67 -2.90 3.74 -6.13
CA LEU A 67 -2.24 5.02 -6.38
C LEU A 67 -2.83 5.72 -7.61
N GLY A 68 -4.12 6.01 -7.54
CA GLY A 68 -4.83 6.78 -8.56
C GLY A 68 -4.93 6.09 -9.91
N GLY A 69 -5.46 6.81 -10.90
CA GLY A 69 -5.55 6.30 -12.27
C GLY A 69 -4.24 6.35 -13.03
N ASP A 70 -3.21 6.96 -12.47
CA ASP A 70 -1.93 7.17 -13.13
C ASP A 70 -1.08 5.91 -13.17
N TRP A 71 -1.32 4.99 -12.26
CA TRP A 71 -0.67 3.69 -12.26
C TRP A 71 -1.71 2.60 -12.07
N ARG A 72 -1.93 1.83 -13.09
CA ARG A 72 -2.90 0.74 -13.04
C ARG A 72 -2.24 -0.55 -12.60
N GLY A 73 -2.92 -1.27 -11.74
CA GLY A 73 -2.49 -2.58 -11.30
C GLY A 73 -1.67 -2.55 -10.03
N ALA A 74 -1.24 -3.73 -9.65
CA ALA A 74 -0.50 -3.97 -8.44
C ALA A 74 0.95 -3.53 -8.60
N ILE A 75 1.48 -2.86 -7.57
CA ILE A 75 2.88 -2.45 -7.52
C ILE A 75 3.59 -3.40 -6.56
N PRO A 76 4.66 -4.07 -6.99
CA PRO A 76 5.40 -4.94 -6.08
C PRO A 76 6.02 -4.16 -4.92
N ILE A 77 5.91 -4.73 -3.73
CA ILE A 77 6.61 -4.22 -2.57
C ILE A 77 8.08 -4.65 -2.65
N HIS A 78 8.97 -3.71 -2.42
CA HIS A 78 10.40 -3.97 -2.40
C HIS A 78 10.87 -4.38 -1.01
N THR A 79 10.53 -3.60 0.02
CA THR A 79 10.90 -3.91 1.40
C THR A 79 9.75 -3.63 2.36
N ILE A 80 9.68 -4.42 3.42
CA ILE A 80 8.80 -4.20 4.56
C ILE A 80 9.66 -4.21 5.81
N THR A 81 9.65 -3.10 6.55
CA THR A 81 10.26 -3.00 7.86
C THR A 81 9.21 -2.60 8.88
N GLU A 82 9.60 -2.48 10.14
CA GLU A 82 8.69 -2.01 11.19
C GLU A 82 8.25 -0.56 10.99
N THR A 83 9.07 0.23 10.29
CA THR A 83 8.84 1.66 10.13
C THR A 83 8.38 2.06 8.74
N ALA A 84 8.65 1.26 7.72
CA ALA A 84 8.38 1.67 6.35
C ALA A 84 8.09 0.49 5.43
N ILE A 85 7.31 0.77 4.40
CA ILE A 85 7.08 -0.13 3.27
C ILE A 85 7.53 0.63 2.03
N THR A 86 8.45 0.04 1.25
CA THR A 86 8.88 0.63 0.00
C THR A 86 8.38 -0.20 -1.17
N PHE A 87 8.06 0.45 -2.26
CA PHE A 87 7.55 -0.21 -3.45
C PHE A 87 8.15 0.42 -4.69
N PHE A 88 8.25 -0.39 -5.74
CA PHE A 88 8.87 0.02 -6.99
C PHE A 88 8.37 -0.85 -8.13
N ALA A 89 8.12 -0.24 -9.28
CA ALA A 89 7.81 -0.98 -10.50
C ALA A 89 8.26 -0.20 -11.73
N GLU A 90 8.57 -0.94 -12.77
CA GLU A 90 8.84 -0.38 -14.08
C GLU A 90 7.90 -1.04 -15.09
N ARG A 91 7.51 -0.27 -16.09
CA ARG A 91 6.62 -0.73 -17.14
C ARG A 91 7.16 -0.21 -18.47
N GLN A 92 7.29 -1.12 -19.42
CA GLN A 92 7.72 -0.78 -20.76
C GLN A 92 6.64 -1.23 -21.75
N ASP A 93 5.70 -0.35 -21.98
CA ASP A 93 4.65 -0.53 -22.98
C ASP A 93 5.02 0.36 -24.16
N ASP A 94 5.81 -0.21 -25.08
CA ASP A 94 6.31 0.51 -26.23
C ASP A 94 5.19 1.30 -26.94
N PRO A 95 5.31 2.62 -27.16
CA PRO A 95 6.50 3.46 -26.97
C PRO A 95 6.63 4.12 -25.61
N VAL A 96 5.87 3.74 -24.60
CA VAL A 96 5.85 4.40 -23.30
C VAL A 96 6.64 3.59 -22.27
N GLU A 97 7.56 4.27 -21.60
CA GLU A 97 8.25 3.74 -20.44
C GLU A 97 7.77 4.47 -19.20
N ALA A 98 7.43 3.74 -18.17
CA ALA A 98 6.97 4.33 -16.91
C ALA A 98 7.62 3.63 -15.73
N SER A 99 7.83 4.38 -14.66
CA SER A 99 8.30 3.83 -13.39
C SER A 99 7.58 4.49 -12.23
N ILE A 100 7.43 3.74 -11.16
CA ILE A 100 6.89 4.25 -9.91
C ILE A 100 7.79 3.80 -8.77
N ILE A 101 8.06 4.71 -7.84
CA ILE A 101 8.78 4.43 -6.61
C ILE A 101 8.06 5.13 -5.47
N GLY A 102 7.95 4.48 -4.34
CA GLY A 102 7.26 5.10 -3.21
C GLY A 102 7.59 4.46 -1.88
N THR A 103 7.17 5.17 -0.84
CA THR A 103 7.38 4.76 0.55
C THR A 103 6.12 5.07 1.36
N ILE A 104 5.72 4.12 2.18
CA ILE A 104 4.69 4.30 3.19
C ILE A 104 5.37 4.32 4.54
N ASP A 105 5.23 5.43 5.26
CA ASP A 105 5.72 5.54 6.63
C ASP A 105 4.69 4.87 7.54
N ARG A 106 5.09 3.79 8.19
CA ARG A 106 4.19 3.01 9.04
C ARG A 106 3.91 3.65 10.39
N ILE A 107 4.70 4.63 10.76
CA ILE A 107 4.54 5.34 12.03
C ILE A 107 3.61 6.54 11.87
N THR A 108 3.84 7.35 10.85
CA THR A 108 3.07 8.57 10.62
C THR A 108 1.87 8.37 9.69
N GLY A 109 1.91 7.36 8.83
CA GLY A 109 0.91 7.16 7.79
C GLY A 109 1.16 8.00 6.55
N ASP A 110 2.30 8.67 6.45
CA ASP A 110 2.62 9.45 5.26
C ASP A 110 3.01 8.55 4.11
N VAL A 111 2.52 8.90 2.92
CA VAL A 111 2.88 8.19 1.69
C VAL A 111 3.46 9.18 0.71
N ASP A 112 4.66 8.88 0.24
CA ASP A 112 5.33 9.63 -0.82
C ASP A 112 5.58 8.69 -2.00
N ALA A 113 5.19 9.12 -3.17
CA ALA A 113 5.38 8.32 -4.38
C ALA A 113 5.70 9.20 -5.58
N GLY A 114 6.58 8.72 -6.44
CA GLY A 114 6.92 9.41 -7.67
C GLY A 114 6.67 8.50 -8.88
N ILE A 115 6.06 9.06 -9.90
CA ILE A 115 5.83 8.38 -11.18
C ILE A 115 6.50 9.19 -12.26
N THR A 116 7.28 8.51 -13.10
CA THR A 116 7.82 9.11 -14.32
C THR A 116 7.36 8.29 -15.51
N ALA A 117 6.94 8.97 -16.55
CA ALA A 117 6.55 8.32 -17.81
C ALA A 117 7.20 9.08 -18.96
N SER A 118 7.76 8.36 -19.90
CA SER A 118 8.34 8.96 -21.10
C SER A 118 7.82 8.25 -22.34
N GLY A 119 7.53 9.03 -23.36
CA GLY A 119 7.02 8.52 -24.63
C GLY A 119 7.43 9.44 -25.76
N SER A 120 6.81 9.23 -26.93
CA SER A 120 7.12 10.01 -28.13
C SER A 120 6.80 11.50 -27.97
N SER A 121 5.88 11.85 -27.07
CA SER A 121 5.49 13.25 -26.83
C SER A 121 6.26 13.93 -25.71
N GLY A 122 7.21 13.23 -25.06
CA GLY A 122 8.04 13.79 -24.01
C GLY A 122 7.94 13.03 -22.70
N LYS A 123 8.36 13.69 -21.63
CA LYS A 123 8.46 13.10 -20.30
C LYS A 123 7.46 13.79 -19.35
N VAL A 124 6.73 12.99 -18.58
CA VAL A 124 5.84 13.47 -17.53
C VAL A 124 6.34 12.94 -16.19
N SER A 125 6.30 13.78 -15.17
CA SER A 125 6.65 13.38 -13.82
C SER A 125 5.52 13.78 -12.87
N MET A 126 5.22 12.91 -11.91
CA MET A 126 4.22 13.15 -10.89
C MET A 126 4.78 12.82 -9.52
N LEU A 127 4.41 13.63 -8.54
CA LEU A 127 4.74 13.37 -7.14
C LEU A 127 3.46 13.39 -6.31
N TYR A 128 3.30 12.35 -5.51
CA TYR A 128 2.23 12.26 -4.52
C TYR A 128 2.81 12.48 -3.14
N SER A 129 2.19 13.38 -2.39
CA SER A 129 2.45 13.58 -0.96
C SER A 129 1.15 13.41 -0.23
N LEU A 130 0.97 12.29 0.43
CA LEU A 130 -0.30 11.93 1.03
C LEU A 130 -0.16 11.71 2.54
N LYS A 131 -1.21 12.06 3.24
CA LYS A 131 -1.40 11.67 4.63
C LYS A 131 -2.51 10.65 4.68
N CYS A 132 -2.20 9.50 5.23
CA CYS A 132 -3.11 8.37 5.25
C CYS A 132 -3.58 8.12 6.66
N ASN A 133 -4.88 7.90 6.79
CA ASN A 133 -5.47 7.52 8.06
C ASN A 133 -5.53 6.00 8.09
N PRO A 134 -4.79 5.38 9.01
CA PRO A 134 -4.79 3.93 9.11
C PRO A 134 -5.98 3.46 9.92
N GLY A 135 -7.17 3.60 9.37
CA GLY A 135 -8.37 3.09 10.03
C GLY A 135 -8.29 1.61 10.32
N ALA A 136 -7.38 0.92 9.67
CA ALA A 136 -7.16 -0.50 9.84
C ALA A 136 -5.85 -0.85 10.52
N TRP A 137 -5.12 0.12 11.06
CA TRP A 137 -3.91 -0.16 11.84
C TRP A 137 -4.21 -0.79 13.19
N GLY A 138 -5.39 -1.04 13.49
CA GLY A 138 -5.77 -1.62 14.76
C GLY A 138 -5.41 -3.06 14.88
#